data_ecd842d0ce1c2f24ac8afdbd6607609f
#
_entry.id   ecd842d0ce1c2f24ac8afdbd6607609f
#
_cell.length_a   1.000
_cell.length_b   1.000
_cell.length_c   1.000
_cell.angle_alpha   90.00
_cell.angle_beta   90.00
_cell.angle_gamma   90.00
#
_symmetry.space_group_name_H-M   'P 1'
#
loop_
_entity.id
_entity.type
_entity.pdbx_description
1 polymer ?
#
loop_
_entity_poly.entity_id
_entity_poly.type
_entity_poly.pdbx_seq_one_letter_code
_entity_poly.pdbx_strand_id
1 'polypeptide(L)'
;MTDRPIAFDLTRLVTRLRHASPSGIDRVDLAYARAFLDRSAPGFGVVSTGLGPRVLDRDQARAIVETVAAGWVEDRDAASDPVYRRLAARCGDPDAASGASARVPGTRIGASDRRRIQARTTADIALRSRPIAALPRDTLYLHTSHLRLDNPRRFDWLYMRPDIRAAFFVHDLIPITHPEYGRAGEADRHRARMRTIGRHAAAILVNSVDTGERTLDFLAAEGFGRPPLAVGHLGVEAAFGRIGPRFRIDRPTFVVCGTIESRKNHLLLFQIWRQLAERLGAATPRLVVVGRRGWEAESAIDMLERCPGVQVHTIEVTGLSTHGLAALMRSCTALLMPSFTEGYGIPVVEAAASGLPVIASDIRVHREIADGFALFRDPLDGPGWLAAIEALARPGSELRTELAGRLEGYVPPDWTAHFAAVGPTLDAL
;
A
#
# COMPACT_ATOMS: atom_id res chain seq x y z
N MET A 1 11.45 -19.41 -12.70
CA MET A 1 10.68 -18.45 -13.56
C MET A 1 11.05 -18.70 -15.01
N THR A 2 10.07 -18.93 -15.87
CA THR A 2 10.19 -19.36 -17.28
C THR A 2 11.01 -18.41 -18.15
N ASP A 3 11.64 -18.95 -19.23
CA ASP A 3 12.33 -18.14 -20.26
C ASP A 3 11.37 -17.54 -21.30
N ARG A 4 10.04 -17.66 -21.07
CA ARG A 4 9.02 -17.12 -21.97
C ARG A 4 8.98 -15.61 -21.95
N PRO A 5 8.55 -14.95 -23.04
CA PRO A 5 8.34 -13.51 -23.10
C PRO A 5 7.28 -13.07 -22.08
N ILE A 6 7.50 -11.93 -21.43
CA ILE A 6 6.54 -11.34 -20.50
C ILE A 6 6.18 -9.91 -20.93
N ALA A 7 4.88 -9.64 -20.94
CA ALA A 7 4.33 -8.31 -21.19
C ALA A 7 3.66 -7.79 -19.90
N PHE A 8 4.21 -6.74 -19.31
CA PHE A 8 3.71 -6.15 -18.09
C PHE A 8 2.83 -4.93 -18.39
N ASP A 9 1.64 -4.84 -17.78
CA ASP A 9 0.75 -3.68 -17.93
C ASP A 9 1.28 -2.47 -17.15
N LEU A 10 1.72 -1.45 -17.87
CA LEU A 10 2.26 -0.20 -17.32
C LEU A 10 1.21 0.92 -17.24
N THR A 11 -0.04 0.65 -17.60
CA THR A 11 -1.09 1.68 -17.69
C THR A 11 -1.23 2.48 -16.41
N ARG A 12 -1.21 1.81 -15.27
CA ARG A 12 -1.30 2.46 -13.96
C ARG A 12 -0.07 3.31 -13.68
N LEU A 13 1.14 2.77 -13.84
CA LEU A 13 2.39 3.50 -13.59
C LEU A 13 2.47 4.77 -14.43
N VAL A 14 2.07 4.75 -15.71
CA VAL A 14 1.99 5.94 -16.56
C VAL A 14 1.05 6.99 -15.95
N THR A 15 -0.10 6.61 -15.40
CA THR A 15 -1.01 7.56 -14.73
C THR A 15 -0.40 8.14 -13.45
N ARG A 16 0.55 7.43 -12.82
CA ARG A 16 1.20 7.83 -11.56
C ARG A 16 2.34 8.83 -11.73
N LEU A 17 2.78 9.11 -12.93
CA LEU A 17 3.76 10.19 -13.22
C LEU A 17 3.34 11.56 -12.64
N ARG A 18 2.04 11.79 -12.42
CA ARG A 18 1.51 13.02 -11.78
C ARG A 18 1.58 13.02 -10.25
N HIS A 19 1.77 11.86 -9.62
CA HIS A 19 1.64 11.72 -8.18
C HIS A 19 3.03 11.74 -7.53
N ALA A 20 3.12 12.43 -6.39
CA ALA A 20 4.38 12.53 -5.64
C ALA A 20 4.64 11.34 -4.73
N SER A 21 3.58 10.64 -4.34
CA SER A 21 3.66 9.50 -3.42
C SER A 21 2.83 8.34 -3.97
N PRO A 22 3.36 7.11 -3.97
CA PRO A 22 2.63 5.92 -4.37
C PRO A 22 1.60 5.51 -3.31
N SER A 23 0.65 4.72 -3.74
CA SER A 23 -0.22 3.90 -2.88
C SER A 23 0.37 2.49 -2.74
N GLY A 24 -0.20 1.64 -1.85
CA GLY A 24 0.21 0.25 -1.74
C GLY A 24 0.18 -0.50 -3.08
N ILE A 25 -0.87 -0.30 -3.90
CA ILE A 25 -0.98 -0.90 -5.24
C ILE A 25 0.13 -0.39 -6.18
N ASP A 26 0.51 0.88 -6.08
CA ASP A 26 1.57 1.43 -6.94
C ASP A 26 2.94 0.82 -6.62
N ARG A 27 3.19 0.48 -5.34
CA ARG A 27 4.39 -0.25 -4.91
C ARG A 27 4.43 -1.67 -5.46
N VAL A 28 3.30 -2.37 -5.44
CA VAL A 28 3.17 -3.70 -6.06
C VAL A 28 3.46 -3.61 -7.56
N ASP A 29 2.82 -2.68 -8.27
CA ASP A 29 3.06 -2.47 -9.72
C ASP A 29 4.53 -2.20 -10.01
N LEU A 30 5.21 -1.36 -9.20
CA LEU A 30 6.62 -1.06 -9.38
C LEU A 30 7.51 -2.28 -9.13
N ALA A 31 7.26 -3.03 -8.06
CA ALA A 31 8.02 -4.23 -7.73
C ALA A 31 7.92 -5.29 -8.83
N TYR A 32 6.71 -5.52 -9.33
CA TYR A 32 6.48 -6.43 -10.45
C TYR A 32 7.12 -5.95 -11.75
N ALA A 33 6.97 -4.67 -12.09
CA ALA A 33 7.57 -4.09 -13.28
C ALA A 33 9.09 -4.27 -13.29
N ARG A 34 9.76 -3.96 -12.18
CA ARG A 34 11.21 -4.15 -12.02
C ARG A 34 11.59 -5.63 -12.13
N ALA A 35 10.94 -6.50 -11.34
CA ALA A 35 11.27 -7.92 -11.33
C ALA A 35 11.15 -8.57 -12.71
N PHE A 36 10.16 -8.18 -13.52
CA PHE A 36 9.93 -8.79 -14.82
C PHE A 36 10.64 -8.10 -15.98
N LEU A 37 10.94 -6.81 -15.89
CA LEU A 37 11.73 -6.11 -16.89
C LEU A 37 13.25 -6.32 -16.73
N ASP A 38 13.73 -6.68 -15.54
CA ASP A 38 15.16 -6.93 -15.27
C ASP A 38 15.62 -8.36 -15.59
N ARG A 39 14.72 -9.24 -16.00
CA ARG A 39 15.05 -10.63 -16.40
C ARG A 39 15.82 -10.68 -17.71
N SER A 40 16.54 -11.79 -17.94
CA SER A 40 17.20 -12.10 -19.21
C SER A 40 16.18 -12.38 -20.33
N ALA A 41 15.04 -13.04 -20.01
CA ALA A 41 13.98 -13.33 -20.97
C ALA A 41 13.36 -12.07 -21.58
N PRO A 42 12.80 -12.12 -22.81
CA PRO A 42 12.21 -10.94 -23.46
C PRO A 42 11.10 -10.29 -22.60
N GLY A 43 11.24 -8.98 -22.32
CA GLY A 43 10.29 -8.18 -21.55
C GLY A 43 9.67 -7.09 -22.40
N PHE A 44 8.39 -6.82 -22.20
CA PHE A 44 7.61 -5.80 -22.91
C PHE A 44 6.75 -5.02 -21.92
N GLY A 45 6.48 -3.76 -22.23
CA GLY A 45 5.44 -2.98 -21.56
C GLY A 45 4.16 -2.95 -22.39
N VAL A 46 3.01 -3.02 -21.73
CA VAL A 46 1.71 -2.78 -22.39
C VAL A 46 1.06 -1.56 -21.75
N VAL A 47 0.54 -0.65 -22.57
CA VAL A 47 -0.19 0.53 -22.12
C VAL A 47 -1.54 0.60 -22.82
N SER A 48 -2.63 0.64 -22.06
CA SER A 48 -3.98 0.84 -22.58
C SER A 48 -4.20 2.30 -22.93
N THR A 49 -4.30 2.60 -24.21
CA THR A 49 -4.53 3.97 -24.76
C THR A 49 -5.94 4.14 -25.29
N GLY A 50 -6.28 5.36 -25.75
CA GLY A 50 -7.54 5.61 -26.46
C GLY A 50 -7.69 4.83 -27.78
N LEU A 51 -6.56 4.47 -28.41
CA LEU A 51 -6.48 3.70 -29.66
C LEU A 51 -6.30 2.20 -29.43
N GLY A 52 -6.57 1.71 -28.21
CA GLY A 52 -6.35 0.33 -27.81
C GLY A 52 -5.02 0.09 -27.10
N PRO A 53 -4.70 -1.19 -26.80
CA PRO A 53 -3.44 -1.52 -26.14
C PRO A 53 -2.25 -1.35 -27.07
N ARG A 54 -1.18 -0.78 -26.54
CA ARG A 54 0.07 -0.50 -27.24
C ARG A 54 1.24 -1.19 -26.55
N VAL A 55 2.17 -1.70 -27.33
CA VAL A 55 3.35 -2.44 -26.86
C VAL A 55 4.57 -1.54 -26.90
N LEU A 56 5.31 -1.55 -25.81
CA LEU A 56 6.62 -0.93 -25.64
C LEU A 56 7.67 -2.03 -25.57
N ASP A 57 8.84 -1.80 -26.14
CA ASP A 57 9.98 -2.68 -25.89
C ASP A 57 10.49 -2.53 -24.45
N ARG A 58 11.44 -3.39 -24.09
CA ARG A 58 11.99 -3.41 -22.72
C ARG A 58 12.58 -2.06 -22.28
N ASP A 59 13.35 -1.42 -23.16
CA ASP A 59 14.07 -0.19 -22.81
C ASP A 59 13.10 0.97 -22.62
N GLN A 60 12.07 1.07 -23.48
CA GLN A 60 10.99 2.04 -23.34
C GLN A 60 10.18 1.80 -22.04
N ALA A 61 9.85 0.53 -21.75
CA ALA A 61 9.13 0.14 -20.55
C ALA A 61 9.94 0.48 -19.29
N ARG A 62 11.24 0.13 -19.27
CA ARG A 62 12.17 0.41 -18.17
C ARG A 62 12.34 1.91 -17.94
N ALA A 63 12.49 2.70 -19.00
CA ALA A 63 12.58 4.15 -18.90
C ALA A 63 11.34 4.77 -18.23
N ILE A 64 10.15 4.27 -18.51
CA ILE A 64 8.92 4.71 -17.84
C ILE A 64 8.93 4.32 -16.36
N VAL A 65 9.29 3.08 -16.03
CA VAL A 65 9.34 2.56 -14.67
C VAL A 65 10.30 3.39 -13.82
N GLU A 66 11.51 3.64 -14.31
CA GLU A 66 12.51 4.45 -13.59
C GLU A 66 12.10 5.93 -13.49
N THR A 67 11.44 6.48 -14.52
CA THR A 67 10.89 7.85 -14.45
C THR A 67 9.81 7.96 -13.37
N VAL A 68 8.96 6.96 -13.23
CA VAL A 68 7.93 6.91 -12.16
C VAL A 68 8.59 6.82 -10.80
N ALA A 69 9.52 5.89 -10.62
CA ALA A 69 10.25 5.69 -9.37
C ALA A 69 10.99 6.96 -8.93
N ALA A 70 11.78 7.56 -9.82
CA ALA A 70 12.51 8.81 -9.55
C ALA A 70 11.58 10.01 -9.24
N GLY A 71 10.34 9.96 -9.73
CA GLY A 71 9.32 10.98 -9.46
C GLY A 71 8.67 10.87 -8.08
N TRP A 72 8.81 9.75 -7.40
CA TRP A 72 8.25 9.56 -6.06
C TRP A 72 9.19 10.10 -4.98
N VAL A 73 8.62 10.62 -3.90
CA VAL A 73 9.36 11.21 -2.77
C VAL A 73 9.93 10.13 -1.85
N GLU A 74 9.67 8.86 -2.15
CA GLU A 74 9.90 7.71 -1.25
C GLU A 74 11.38 7.44 -0.94
N ASP A 75 12.27 7.62 -1.92
CA ASP A 75 13.71 7.33 -1.76
C ASP A 75 14.49 8.43 -1.01
N ARG A 76 13.79 9.43 -0.45
CA ARG A 76 14.45 10.44 0.35
C ARG A 76 14.87 9.90 1.70
N ASP A 77 16.14 10.09 2.03
CA ASP A 77 16.62 9.92 3.38
C ASP A 77 15.76 10.73 4.37
N ALA A 78 15.49 10.16 5.54
CA ALA A 78 14.68 10.78 6.58
C ALA A 78 15.21 12.17 6.96
N ALA A 79 16.53 12.35 7.08
CA ALA A 79 17.14 13.62 7.43
C ALA A 79 16.90 14.72 6.39
N SER A 80 16.72 14.38 5.12
CA SER A 80 16.42 15.30 4.01
C SER A 80 14.92 15.54 3.79
N ASP A 81 14.05 14.79 4.46
CA ASP A 81 12.59 14.92 4.35
C ASP A 81 12.06 16.08 5.24
N PRO A 82 11.56 17.18 4.65
CA PRO A 82 11.06 18.32 5.44
C PRO A 82 9.80 17.97 6.23
N VAL A 83 9.03 16.95 5.80
CA VAL A 83 7.83 16.49 6.55
C VAL A 83 8.28 15.77 7.79
N TYR A 84 9.26 14.86 7.66
CA TYR A 84 9.86 14.16 8.79
C TYR A 84 10.43 15.12 9.83
N ARG A 85 11.24 16.12 9.41
CA ARG A 85 11.83 17.09 10.36
C ARG A 85 10.77 17.87 11.13
N ARG A 86 9.73 18.37 10.45
CA ARG A 86 8.61 19.05 11.13
C ARG A 86 7.88 18.13 12.10
N LEU A 87 7.69 16.87 11.73
CA LEU A 87 7.06 15.87 12.59
C LEU A 87 7.91 15.61 13.82
N ALA A 88 9.20 15.36 13.66
CA ALA A 88 10.14 15.12 14.76
C ALA A 88 10.18 16.29 15.74
N ALA A 89 10.26 17.53 15.24
CA ALA A 89 10.19 18.74 16.08
C ALA A 89 8.87 18.84 16.87
N ARG A 90 7.73 18.51 16.25
CA ARG A 90 6.42 18.46 16.95
C ARG A 90 6.32 17.31 17.95
N CYS A 91 7.12 16.27 17.79
CA CYS A 91 7.22 15.16 18.73
C CYS A 91 8.20 15.40 19.88
N GLY A 92 8.84 16.58 19.92
CA GLY A 92 9.72 16.97 21.02
C GLY A 92 11.21 16.71 20.75
N ASP A 93 11.61 16.42 19.50
CA ASP A 93 13.01 16.26 19.15
C ASP A 93 13.70 17.65 19.03
N PRO A 94 14.64 18.00 19.94
CA PRO A 94 15.29 19.30 19.94
C PRO A 94 16.23 19.48 18.73
N ASP A 95 16.81 18.39 18.23
CA ASP A 95 17.77 18.43 17.13
C ASP A 95 17.06 18.71 15.78
N ALA A 96 15.81 18.26 15.67
CA ALA A 96 14.98 18.54 14.51
C ALA A 96 14.51 20.02 14.47
N ALA A 97 14.34 20.66 15.63
CA ALA A 97 13.93 22.05 15.73
C ALA A 97 15.00 23.02 15.23
N SER A 98 16.28 22.75 15.51
CA SER A 98 17.41 23.59 15.08
C SER A 98 17.71 23.50 13.57
N GLY A 99 17.34 22.41 12.92
CA GLY A 99 17.54 22.20 11.46
C GLY A 99 16.41 22.75 10.58
N ALA A 100 15.31 23.26 11.15
CA ALA A 100 14.12 23.67 10.41
C ALA A 100 14.32 24.88 9.47
N SER A 101 15.41 25.63 9.65
CA SER A 101 15.74 26.85 8.88
C SER A 101 16.61 26.61 7.64
N ALA A 102 17.24 25.45 7.47
CA ALA A 102 18.07 25.19 6.32
C ALA A 102 17.20 24.88 5.09
N ARG A 103 17.28 25.75 4.06
CA ARG A 103 16.75 25.44 2.73
C ARG A 103 17.43 24.17 2.23
N VAL A 104 16.72 23.04 2.28
CA VAL A 104 17.20 21.79 1.67
C VAL A 104 17.10 21.95 0.17
N PRO A 105 18.20 21.85 -0.58
CA PRO A 105 18.16 21.72 -2.02
C PRO A 105 17.58 20.34 -2.33
N GLY A 106 16.31 20.24 -2.47
CA GLY A 106 15.65 19.04 -2.93
C GLY A 106 14.96 19.37 -4.22
N THR A 107 15.40 18.81 -5.31
CA THR A 107 14.69 18.79 -6.59
C THR A 107 13.29 18.23 -6.39
N ARG A 108 12.37 19.07 -5.91
CA ARG A 108 10.97 18.80 -6.08
C ARG A 108 10.70 18.91 -7.57
N ILE A 109 10.46 17.79 -8.24
CA ILE A 109 9.79 17.84 -9.51
C ILE A 109 8.48 18.56 -9.25
N GLY A 110 8.35 19.78 -9.71
CA GLY A 110 7.17 20.62 -9.51
C GLY A 110 5.94 20.00 -10.17
N ALA A 111 4.75 20.41 -9.80
CA ALA A 111 3.52 19.93 -10.44
C ALA A 111 3.52 20.21 -11.96
N SER A 112 4.13 21.33 -12.38
CA SER A 112 4.32 21.67 -13.79
C SER A 112 5.25 20.69 -14.50
N ASP A 113 6.37 20.31 -13.84
CA ASP A 113 7.35 19.39 -14.42
C ASP A 113 6.80 17.97 -14.52
N ARG A 114 6.02 17.52 -13.51
CA ARG A 114 5.31 16.24 -13.57
C ARG A 114 4.31 16.18 -14.73
N ARG A 115 3.59 17.30 -14.99
CA ARG A 115 2.69 17.40 -16.15
C ARG A 115 3.47 17.33 -17.46
N ARG A 116 4.61 18.01 -17.55
CA ARG A 116 5.49 17.96 -18.74
C ARG A 116 6.07 16.56 -18.97
N ILE A 117 6.56 15.92 -17.91
CA ILE A 117 7.07 14.53 -17.98
C ILE A 117 5.97 13.61 -18.47
N GLN A 118 4.76 13.69 -17.92
CA GLN A 118 3.65 12.85 -18.35
C GLN A 118 3.25 13.14 -19.82
N ALA A 119 3.19 14.41 -20.22
CA ALA A 119 2.85 14.76 -21.60
C ALA A 119 3.91 14.20 -22.59
N ARG A 120 5.20 14.33 -22.26
CA ARG A 120 6.29 13.73 -23.05
C ARG A 120 6.18 12.21 -23.13
N THR A 121 6.03 11.54 -21.98
CA THR A 121 5.86 10.08 -21.94
C THR A 121 4.65 9.63 -22.74
N THR A 122 3.52 10.34 -22.65
CA THR A 122 2.32 10.02 -23.44
C THR A 122 2.56 10.20 -24.93
N ALA A 123 3.24 11.27 -25.33
CA ALA A 123 3.61 11.49 -26.73
C ALA A 123 4.58 10.42 -27.24
N ASP A 124 5.60 10.04 -26.46
CA ASP A 124 6.53 8.97 -26.80
C ASP A 124 5.82 7.62 -26.97
N ILE A 125 4.88 7.31 -26.07
CA ILE A 125 4.02 6.11 -26.23
C ILE A 125 3.24 6.18 -27.53
N ALA A 126 2.62 7.31 -27.85
CA ALA A 126 1.83 7.45 -29.08
C ALA A 126 2.67 7.30 -30.35
N LEU A 127 3.91 7.79 -30.35
CA LEU A 127 4.77 7.83 -31.52
C LEU A 127 5.58 6.53 -31.72
N ARG A 128 6.07 5.91 -30.63
CA ARG A 128 7.05 4.83 -30.68
C ARG A 128 6.53 3.47 -30.33
N SER A 129 5.32 3.37 -29.75
CA SER A 129 4.73 2.08 -29.40
C SER A 129 4.21 1.33 -30.63
N ARG A 130 4.19 0.01 -30.50
CA ARG A 130 3.72 -0.91 -31.54
C ARG A 130 2.30 -1.41 -31.23
N PRO A 131 1.54 -1.90 -32.24
CA PRO A 131 0.26 -2.54 -31.97
C PRO A 131 0.43 -3.84 -31.19
N ILE A 132 -0.63 -4.29 -30.50
CA ILE A 132 -0.61 -5.48 -29.64
C ILE A 132 -0.23 -6.76 -30.41
N ALA A 133 -0.46 -6.80 -31.72
CA ALA A 133 -0.04 -7.89 -32.59
C ALA A 133 1.50 -8.08 -32.62
N ALA A 134 2.28 -7.09 -32.23
CA ALA A 134 3.73 -7.18 -32.16
C ALA A 134 4.27 -7.98 -30.96
N LEU A 135 3.42 -8.38 -30.01
CA LEU A 135 3.84 -9.29 -28.95
C LEU A 135 4.19 -10.65 -29.52
N PRO A 136 5.31 -11.27 -29.09
CA PRO A 136 5.64 -12.64 -29.47
C PRO A 136 4.52 -13.62 -29.11
N ARG A 137 4.52 -14.77 -29.77
CA ARG A 137 3.65 -15.89 -29.34
C ARG A 137 4.04 -16.38 -27.96
N ASP A 138 3.11 -17.03 -27.27
CA ASP A 138 3.31 -17.61 -25.94
C ASP A 138 3.76 -16.60 -24.87
N THR A 139 3.47 -15.31 -25.09
CA THR A 139 3.75 -14.26 -24.12
C THR A 139 2.84 -14.41 -22.90
N LEU A 140 3.43 -14.28 -21.69
CA LEU A 140 2.67 -14.11 -20.46
C LEU A 140 2.34 -12.64 -20.27
N TYR A 141 1.06 -12.28 -20.23
CA TYR A 141 0.59 -10.94 -19.92
C TYR A 141 0.30 -10.81 -18.41
N LEU A 142 0.94 -9.86 -17.74
CA LEU A 142 0.75 -9.61 -16.31
C LEU A 142 0.06 -8.27 -16.10
N HIS A 143 -1.05 -8.29 -15.36
CA HIS A 143 -1.81 -7.10 -14.97
C HIS A 143 -1.96 -7.05 -13.44
N THR A 144 -1.21 -6.19 -12.79
CA THR A 144 -1.12 -6.13 -11.32
C THR A 144 -1.95 -5.01 -10.70
N SER A 145 -2.71 -4.26 -11.49
CA SER A 145 -3.61 -3.21 -10.97
C SER A 145 -5.07 -3.49 -11.31
N HIS A 146 -5.98 -2.73 -10.71
CA HIS A 146 -7.41 -2.80 -11.09
C HIS A 146 -7.79 -1.76 -12.16
N LEU A 147 -6.79 -1.04 -12.73
CA LEU A 147 -7.05 0.05 -13.65
C LEU A 147 -7.56 -0.48 -14.99
N ARG A 148 -8.65 0.12 -15.48
CA ARG A 148 -9.31 -0.21 -16.77
C ARG A 148 -10.00 -1.58 -16.85
N LEU A 149 -9.89 -2.45 -15.84
CA LEU A 149 -10.61 -3.73 -15.81
C LEU A 149 -12.14 -3.57 -15.74
N ASP A 150 -12.65 -2.40 -15.34
CA ASP A 150 -14.05 -2.02 -15.37
C ASP A 150 -14.61 -1.81 -16.79
N ASN A 151 -13.75 -1.79 -17.81
CA ASN A 151 -14.15 -1.73 -19.23
C ASN A 151 -13.66 -2.99 -19.97
N PRO A 152 -14.47 -4.07 -20.01
CA PRO A 152 -14.06 -5.36 -20.58
C PRO A 152 -13.60 -5.28 -22.04
N ARG A 153 -14.18 -4.38 -22.85
CA ARG A 153 -13.80 -4.22 -24.26
C ARG A 153 -12.32 -3.90 -24.48
N ARG A 154 -11.67 -3.33 -23.46
CA ARG A 154 -10.22 -3.04 -23.53
C ARG A 154 -9.35 -4.28 -23.47
N PHE A 155 -9.93 -5.40 -23.09
CA PHE A 155 -9.26 -6.70 -22.95
C PHE A 155 -9.72 -7.71 -24.02
N ASP A 156 -10.64 -7.35 -24.94
CA ASP A 156 -11.12 -8.21 -26.01
C ASP A 156 -9.98 -8.70 -26.93
N TRP A 157 -8.85 -7.99 -26.98
CA TRP A 157 -7.66 -8.40 -27.70
C TRP A 157 -7.07 -9.73 -27.19
N LEU A 158 -7.33 -10.11 -25.94
CA LEU A 158 -6.93 -11.41 -25.40
C LEU A 158 -7.69 -12.57 -26.08
N TYR A 159 -8.94 -12.34 -26.51
CA TYR A 159 -9.66 -13.33 -27.33
C TYR A 159 -9.07 -13.47 -28.72
N MET A 160 -8.51 -12.39 -29.28
CA MET A 160 -7.86 -12.39 -30.59
C MET A 160 -6.44 -12.98 -30.52
N ARG A 161 -5.89 -13.14 -29.32
CA ARG A 161 -4.55 -13.66 -29.05
C ARG A 161 -4.62 -14.81 -28.02
N PRO A 162 -5.27 -15.95 -28.38
CA PRO A 162 -5.41 -17.09 -27.47
C PRO A 162 -4.07 -17.76 -27.12
N ASP A 163 -3.02 -17.43 -27.86
CA ASP A 163 -1.63 -17.79 -27.58
C ASP A 163 -1.03 -17.01 -26.40
N ILE A 164 -1.66 -15.91 -25.96
CA ILE A 164 -1.22 -15.13 -24.81
C ILE A 164 -1.95 -15.60 -23.55
N ARG A 165 -1.21 -15.95 -22.52
CA ARG A 165 -1.76 -16.29 -21.21
C ARG A 165 -1.76 -15.06 -20.31
N ALA A 166 -2.93 -14.74 -19.70
CA ALA A 166 -3.05 -13.56 -18.86
C ALA A 166 -3.11 -13.95 -17.38
N ALA A 167 -2.25 -13.34 -16.55
CA ALA A 167 -2.31 -13.44 -15.11
C ALA A 167 -2.67 -12.08 -14.52
N PHE A 168 -3.58 -12.08 -13.55
CA PHE A 168 -4.09 -10.87 -12.89
C PHE A 168 -3.80 -10.92 -11.41
N PHE A 169 -3.42 -9.76 -10.85
CA PHE A 169 -3.26 -9.61 -9.41
C PHE A 169 -4.54 -8.99 -8.82
N VAL A 170 -5.14 -9.66 -7.85
CA VAL A 170 -6.30 -9.16 -7.10
C VAL A 170 -5.83 -8.72 -5.71
N HIS A 171 -5.99 -7.43 -5.40
CA HIS A 171 -5.56 -6.84 -4.14
C HIS A 171 -6.56 -7.05 -3.01
N ASP A 172 -7.84 -6.94 -3.31
CA ASP A 172 -8.97 -7.14 -2.39
C ASP A 172 -10.29 -7.24 -3.16
N LEU A 173 -11.35 -7.63 -2.46
CA LEU A 173 -12.74 -7.57 -2.91
C LEU A 173 -13.59 -6.63 -2.05
N ILE A 174 -12.95 -5.76 -1.26
CA ILE A 174 -13.62 -4.89 -0.29
C ILE A 174 -14.79 -4.12 -0.88
N PRO A 175 -14.70 -3.50 -2.09
CA PRO A 175 -15.84 -2.78 -2.66
C PRO A 175 -17.07 -3.66 -2.93
N ILE A 176 -16.89 -5.00 -3.04
CA ILE A 176 -17.98 -5.96 -3.24
C ILE A 176 -18.48 -6.49 -1.92
N THR A 177 -17.57 -6.85 -1.01
CA THR A 177 -17.90 -7.52 0.26
C THR A 177 -18.37 -6.54 1.35
N HIS A 178 -17.91 -5.27 1.24
CA HIS A 178 -18.21 -4.20 2.19
C HIS A 178 -18.49 -2.89 1.41
N PRO A 179 -19.58 -2.85 0.62
CA PRO A 179 -19.91 -1.73 -0.25
C PRO A 179 -20.16 -0.43 0.53
N GLU A 180 -20.52 -0.53 1.80
CA GLU A 180 -20.75 0.58 2.74
C GLU A 180 -19.48 1.43 2.99
N TYR A 181 -18.28 0.88 2.77
CA TYR A 181 -17.02 1.60 2.90
C TYR A 181 -16.53 2.21 1.59
N GLY A 182 -17.22 1.94 0.50
CA GLY A 182 -16.89 2.43 -0.83
C GLY A 182 -17.74 3.63 -1.25
N ARG A 183 -17.28 4.34 -2.27
CA ARG A 183 -18.09 5.37 -2.91
C ARG A 183 -19.26 4.74 -3.65
N ALA A 184 -20.35 5.48 -3.81
CA ALA A 184 -21.49 5.03 -4.60
C ALA A 184 -21.06 4.54 -5.99
N GLY A 185 -21.53 3.36 -6.39
CA GLY A 185 -21.21 2.72 -7.68
C GLY A 185 -19.85 2.02 -7.75
N GLU A 186 -19.00 2.09 -6.71
CA GLU A 186 -17.69 1.41 -6.74
C GLU A 186 -17.84 -0.12 -6.66
N ALA A 187 -18.86 -0.62 -5.95
CA ALA A 187 -19.18 -2.05 -5.90
C ALA A 187 -19.44 -2.63 -7.30
N ASP A 188 -20.29 -1.97 -8.09
CA ASP A 188 -20.62 -2.43 -9.45
C ASP A 188 -19.43 -2.32 -10.40
N ARG A 189 -18.66 -1.23 -10.26
CA ARG A 189 -17.40 -1.07 -10.99
C ARG A 189 -16.41 -2.19 -10.64
N HIS A 190 -16.30 -2.56 -9.37
CA HIS A 190 -15.40 -3.63 -8.96
C HIS A 190 -15.89 -5.00 -9.40
N ARG A 191 -17.21 -5.26 -9.39
CA ARG A 191 -17.81 -6.46 -10.00
C ARG A 191 -17.46 -6.56 -11.49
N ALA A 192 -17.54 -5.45 -12.22
CA ALA A 192 -17.15 -5.42 -13.64
C ALA A 192 -15.67 -5.77 -13.82
N ARG A 193 -14.77 -5.28 -12.97
CA ARG A 193 -13.34 -5.64 -12.96
C ARG A 193 -13.15 -7.14 -12.73
N MET A 194 -13.79 -7.69 -11.72
CA MET A 194 -13.68 -9.11 -11.37
C MET A 194 -14.25 -10.02 -12.47
N ARG A 195 -15.35 -9.60 -13.12
CA ARG A 195 -15.88 -10.31 -14.29
C ARG A 195 -14.92 -10.28 -15.48
N THR A 196 -14.19 -9.20 -15.69
CA THR A 196 -13.13 -9.13 -16.72
C THR A 196 -12.00 -10.09 -16.38
N ILE A 197 -11.56 -10.15 -15.14
CA ILE A 197 -10.59 -11.13 -14.67
C ILE A 197 -11.11 -12.54 -14.91
N GLY A 198 -12.34 -12.86 -14.48
CA GLY A 198 -12.93 -14.19 -14.65
C GLY A 198 -12.99 -14.67 -16.10
N ARG A 199 -13.15 -13.76 -17.06
CA ARG A 199 -13.18 -14.08 -18.51
C ARG A 199 -11.82 -14.38 -19.10
N HIS A 200 -10.75 -13.78 -18.59
CA HIS A 200 -9.45 -13.79 -19.26
C HIS A 200 -8.32 -14.41 -18.44
N ALA A 201 -8.52 -14.64 -17.14
CA ALA A 201 -7.45 -15.13 -16.29
C ALA A 201 -7.07 -16.58 -16.61
N ALA A 202 -5.82 -16.78 -17.00
CA ALA A 202 -5.18 -18.09 -17.00
C ALA A 202 -4.63 -18.42 -15.59
N ALA A 203 -4.28 -17.40 -14.80
CA ALA A 203 -3.97 -17.52 -13.38
C ALA A 203 -4.34 -16.23 -12.63
N ILE A 204 -4.51 -16.33 -11.31
CA ILE A 204 -4.75 -15.21 -10.39
C ILE A 204 -3.66 -15.20 -9.32
N LEU A 205 -3.15 -14.02 -9.04
CA LEU A 205 -2.22 -13.76 -7.96
C LEU A 205 -2.92 -12.92 -6.90
N VAL A 206 -2.66 -13.21 -5.64
CA VAL A 206 -3.24 -12.47 -4.50
C VAL A 206 -2.19 -12.25 -3.42
N ASN A 207 -2.47 -11.29 -2.54
CA ASN A 207 -1.58 -10.93 -1.42
C ASN A 207 -1.87 -11.67 -0.11
N SER A 208 -3.03 -12.34 0.00
CA SER A 208 -3.45 -13.07 1.20
C SER A 208 -4.36 -14.24 0.85
N VAL A 209 -4.43 -15.24 1.73
CA VAL A 209 -5.34 -16.38 1.63
C VAL A 209 -6.79 -15.91 1.66
N ASP A 210 -7.11 -14.96 2.56
CA ASP A 210 -8.46 -14.38 2.66
C ASP A 210 -8.91 -13.73 1.34
N THR A 211 -8.04 -12.94 0.69
CA THR A 211 -8.32 -12.38 -0.64
C THR A 211 -8.49 -13.47 -1.70
N GLY A 212 -7.66 -14.52 -1.64
CA GLY A 212 -7.73 -15.65 -2.56
C GLY A 212 -9.07 -16.40 -2.48
N GLU A 213 -9.48 -16.78 -1.28
CA GLU A 213 -10.76 -17.47 -1.05
C GLU A 213 -11.94 -16.64 -1.53
N ARG A 214 -12.02 -15.37 -1.12
CA ARG A 214 -13.08 -14.44 -1.58
C ARG A 214 -13.10 -14.28 -3.09
N THR A 215 -11.93 -14.27 -3.73
CA THR A 215 -11.81 -14.18 -5.19
C THR A 215 -12.40 -15.41 -5.87
N LEU A 216 -12.01 -16.61 -5.43
CA LEU A 216 -12.51 -17.85 -6.01
C LEU A 216 -14.02 -18.04 -5.76
N ASP A 217 -14.53 -17.65 -4.58
CA ASP A 217 -15.94 -17.72 -4.25
C ASP A 217 -16.76 -16.76 -5.12
N PHE A 218 -16.27 -15.53 -5.32
CA PHE A 218 -16.89 -14.58 -6.24
C PHE A 218 -16.95 -15.12 -7.67
N LEU A 219 -15.84 -15.64 -8.19
CA LEU A 219 -15.80 -16.17 -9.54
C LEU A 219 -16.75 -17.36 -9.71
N ALA A 220 -16.80 -18.27 -8.75
CA ALA A 220 -17.72 -19.40 -8.77
C ALA A 220 -19.18 -18.93 -8.73
N ALA A 221 -19.53 -17.94 -7.90
CA ALA A 221 -20.87 -17.39 -7.82
C ALA A 221 -21.32 -16.69 -9.13
N GLU A 222 -20.36 -16.11 -9.87
CA GLU A 222 -20.60 -15.47 -11.18
C GLU A 222 -20.54 -16.46 -12.36
N GLY A 223 -20.38 -17.76 -12.10
CA GLY A 223 -20.35 -18.83 -13.12
C GLY A 223 -19.03 -18.96 -13.87
N PHE A 224 -17.94 -18.34 -13.39
CA PHE A 224 -16.61 -18.52 -13.93
C PHE A 224 -15.93 -19.78 -13.36
N GLY A 225 -14.94 -20.31 -14.10
CA GLY A 225 -14.09 -21.39 -13.60
C GLY A 225 -13.22 -20.95 -12.41
N ARG A 226 -12.52 -21.92 -11.82
CA ARG A 226 -11.53 -21.68 -10.76
C ARG A 226 -10.11 -21.72 -11.38
N PRO A 227 -9.57 -20.62 -11.89
CA PRO A 227 -8.23 -20.61 -12.43
C PRO A 227 -7.20 -20.91 -11.33
N PRO A 228 -6.00 -21.41 -11.69
CA PRO A 228 -4.87 -21.51 -10.77
C PRO A 228 -4.69 -20.20 -10.01
N LEU A 229 -4.50 -20.30 -8.70
CA LEU A 229 -4.32 -19.13 -7.83
C LEU A 229 -3.07 -19.30 -6.98
N ALA A 230 -2.25 -18.26 -6.91
CA ALA A 230 -1.09 -18.21 -6.03
C ALA A 230 -1.23 -17.07 -5.03
N VAL A 231 -0.90 -17.38 -3.77
CA VAL A 231 -0.81 -16.39 -2.69
C VAL A 231 0.66 -16.00 -2.52
N GLY A 232 0.95 -14.70 -2.58
CA GLY A 232 2.27 -14.16 -2.25
C GLY A 232 2.11 -12.98 -1.30
N HIS A 233 2.64 -13.09 -0.07
CA HIS A 233 2.66 -11.99 0.88
C HIS A 233 3.52 -10.85 0.32
N LEU A 234 3.06 -9.60 0.48
CA LEU A 234 3.75 -8.44 -0.09
C LEU A 234 5.07 -8.18 0.62
N GLY A 235 6.10 -7.92 -0.16
CA GLY A 235 7.43 -7.60 0.36
C GLY A 235 7.46 -6.26 1.09
N VAL A 236 8.17 -6.23 2.20
CA VAL A 236 8.45 -5.02 2.99
C VAL A 236 9.72 -4.37 2.45
N GLU A 237 9.68 -3.05 2.31
CA GLU A 237 10.85 -2.27 1.89
C GLU A 237 11.97 -2.31 2.93
N ALA A 238 13.23 -2.41 2.47
CA ALA A 238 14.41 -2.52 3.35
C ALA A 238 14.54 -1.35 4.35
N ALA A 239 13.96 -0.18 4.03
CA ALA A 239 13.90 0.98 4.92
C ALA A 239 13.25 0.69 6.28
N PHE A 240 12.33 -0.28 6.36
CA PHE A 240 11.63 -0.65 7.60
C PHE A 240 12.41 -1.63 8.51
N GLY A 241 13.66 -1.94 8.20
CA GLY A 241 14.49 -2.72 9.10
C GLY A 241 14.61 -2.09 10.50
N ARG A 242 14.97 -2.91 11.51
CA ARG A 242 15.11 -2.49 12.92
C ARG A 242 16.21 -1.46 13.15
N ILE A 243 17.24 -1.47 12.30
CA ILE A 243 18.38 -0.55 12.37
C ILE A 243 18.12 0.64 11.46
N GLY A 244 18.30 1.85 11.99
CA GLY A 244 18.13 3.07 11.22
C GLY A 244 17.79 4.29 12.07
N PRO A 245 17.56 5.44 11.44
CA PRO A 245 17.27 6.68 12.12
C PRO A 245 16.07 6.56 13.06
N ARG A 246 16.15 7.23 14.20
CA ARG A 246 15.08 7.45 15.16
C ARG A 246 15.11 8.91 15.57
N PHE A 247 13.99 9.45 16.03
CA PHE A 247 13.96 10.74 16.69
C PHE A 247 13.45 10.61 18.14
N ARG A 248 13.77 11.59 18.94
CA ARG A 248 13.35 11.62 20.34
C ARG A 248 11.87 11.98 20.42
N ILE A 249 11.16 11.30 21.31
CA ILE A 249 9.76 11.59 21.62
C ILE A 249 9.65 11.97 23.09
N ASP A 250 8.89 13.04 23.37
CA ASP A 250 8.71 13.63 24.71
C ASP A 250 7.67 12.88 25.56
N ARG A 251 6.80 12.08 24.95
CA ARG A 251 5.73 11.30 25.60
C ARG A 251 5.34 10.09 24.75
N PRO A 252 4.65 9.09 25.32
CA PRO A 252 4.17 7.93 24.55
C PRO A 252 3.44 8.38 23.30
N THR A 253 3.86 7.86 22.15
CA THR A 253 3.37 8.26 20.83
C THR A 253 2.96 7.03 20.06
N PHE A 254 1.71 7.00 19.61
CA PHE A 254 1.15 5.93 18.78
C PHE A 254 1.03 6.40 17.34
N VAL A 255 1.06 5.46 16.40
CA VAL A 255 0.91 5.76 14.98
C VAL A 255 -0.20 4.93 14.37
N VAL A 256 -1.00 5.54 13.49
CA VAL A 256 -1.95 4.88 12.60
C VAL A 256 -1.63 5.27 11.16
N CYS A 257 -1.59 4.30 10.25
CA CYS A 257 -1.20 4.50 8.86
C CYS A 257 -2.32 4.11 7.90
N GLY A 258 -2.62 4.99 6.96
CA GLY A 258 -3.59 4.77 5.89
C GLY A 258 -4.43 6.00 5.59
N THR A 259 -5.15 5.95 4.47
CA THR A 259 -6.15 6.96 4.13
C THR A 259 -7.20 7.05 5.23
N ILE A 260 -7.58 8.26 5.63
CA ILE A 260 -8.67 8.46 6.60
C ILE A 260 -9.97 8.17 5.86
N GLU A 261 -10.46 6.97 6.00
CA GLU A 261 -11.69 6.44 5.41
C GLU A 261 -12.43 5.55 6.43
N SER A 262 -13.73 5.36 6.26
CA SER A 262 -14.59 4.68 7.25
C SER A 262 -14.10 3.28 7.62
N ARG A 263 -13.66 2.46 6.66
CA ARG A 263 -13.18 1.10 6.93
C ARG A 263 -11.93 1.02 7.81
N LYS A 264 -11.11 2.10 7.85
CA LYS A 264 -9.90 2.18 8.70
C LYS A 264 -10.18 2.51 10.15
N ASN A 265 -11.46 2.85 10.46
CA ASN A 265 -11.96 3.06 11.82
C ASN A 265 -11.17 4.10 12.65
N HIS A 266 -10.71 5.17 12.00
CA HIS A 266 -10.04 6.25 12.71
C HIS A 266 -10.94 6.89 13.77
N LEU A 267 -12.26 6.86 13.57
CA LEU A 267 -13.24 7.41 14.50
C LEU A 267 -13.12 6.77 15.88
N LEU A 268 -12.93 5.45 15.97
CA LEU A 268 -12.68 4.74 17.23
C LEU A 268 -11.50 5.35 17.98
N LEU A 269 -10.36 5.55 17.28
CA LEU A 269 -9.16 6.11 17.90
C LEU A 269 -9.40 7.55 18.38
N PHE A 270 -10.10 8.37 17.62
CA PHE A 270 -10.38 9.75 18.02
C PHE A 270 -11.32 9.81 19.22
N GLN A 271 -12.30 8.91 19.33
CA GLN A 271 -13.13 8.82 20.53
C GLN A 271 -12.32 8.39 21.76
N ILE A 272 -11.38 7.45 21.58
CA ILE A 272 -10.44 7.05 22.64
C ILE A 272 -9.56 8.23 23.04
N TRP A 273 -9.00 8.97 22.08
CA TRP A 273 -8.15 10.15 22.39
C TRP A 273 -8.92 11.27 23.08
N ARG A 274 -10.18 11.50 22.71
CA ARG A 274 -11.08 12.41 23.45
C ARG A 274 -11.22 11.97 24.90
N GLN A 275 -11.51 10.71 25.16
CA GLN A 275 -11.64 10.15 26.50
C GLN A 275 -10.34 10.26 27.32
N LEU A 276 -9.20 9.95 26.69
CA LEU A 276 -7.88 10.10 27.31
C LEU A 276 -7.58 11.57 27.66
N ALA A 277 -7.91 12.49 26.76
CA ALA A 277 -7.71 13.93 27.00
C ALA A 277 -8.55 14.45 28.18
N GLU A 278 -9.80 14.01 28.31
CA GLU A 278 -10.69 14.35 29.44
C GLU A 278 -10.15 13.80 30.78
N ARG A 279 -9.51 12.61 30.76
CA ARG A 279 -9.03 11.95 31.99
C ARG A 279 -7.60 12.31 32.37
N LEU A 280 -6.71 12.50 31.39
CA LEU A 280 -5.27 12.66 31.62
C LEU A 280 -4.76 14.07 31.32
N GLY A 281 -5.57 14.93 30.70
CA GLY A 281 -5.17 16.27 30.33
C GLY A 281 -3.86 16.32 29.55
N ALA A 282 -2.87 17.05 30.03
CA ALA A 282 -1.55 17.18 29.39
C ALA A 282 -0.75 15.87 29.31
N ALA A 283 -1.05 14.86 30.15
CA ALA A 283 -0.38 13.56 30.16
C ALA A 283 -0.94 12.60 29.09
N THR A 284 -1.90 13.03 28.28
CA THR A 284 -2.46 12.23 27.19
C THR A 284 -1.37 11.83 26.19
N PRO A 285 -1.27 10.55 25.79
CA PRO A 285 -0.34 10.13 24.76
C PRO A 285 -0.63 10.83 23.42
N ARG A 286 0.38 10.88 22.55
CA ARG A 286 0.24 11.46 21.21
C ARG A 286 -0.23 10.41 20.22
N LEU A 287 -1.11 10.80 19.28
CA LEU A 287 -1.47 10.03 18.10
C LEU A 287 -0.91 10.70 16.83
N VAL A 288 -0.14 9.97 16.06
CA VAL A 288 0.29 10.41 14.73
C VAL A 288 -0.55 9.66 13.68
N VAL A 289 -1.30 10.42 12.88
CA VAL A 289 -2.12 9.91 11.78
C VAL A 289 -1.38 10.15 10.48
N VAL A 290 -0.84 9.09 9.90
CA VAL A 290 -0.10 9.15 8.64
C VAL A 290 -1.00 8.74 7.48
N GLY A 291 -1.52 9.72 6.75
CA GLY A 291 -2.42 9.44 5.64
C GLY A 291 -3.10 10.68 5.08
N ARG A 292 -3.77 10.51 3.96
CA ARG A 292 -4.59 11.56 3.35
C ARG A 292 -6.03 11.41 3.82
N ARG A 293 -6.76 12.52 3.90
CA ARG A 293 -8.21 12.49 4.05
C ARG A 293 -8.83 11.86 2.81
N GLY A 294 -9.65 10.85 3.03
CA GLY A 294 -10.30 10.04 1.99
C GLY A 294 -11.76 10.42 1.79
N TRP A 295 -12.58 9.43 1.74
CA TRP A 295 -14.02 9.50 1.49
C TRP A 295 -14.79 8.80 2.62
N GLU A 296 -16.09 9.10 2.75
CA GLU A 296 -16.99 8.49 3.74
C GLU A 296 -16.38 8.54 5.18
N ALA A 297 -15.78 9.69 5.55
CA ALA A 297 -15.05 9.83 6.80
C ALA A 297 -15.35 11.17 7.52
N GLU A 298 -16.48 11.79 7.22
CA GLU A 298 -16.86 13.12 7.72
C GLU A 298 -16.79 13.19 9.24
N SER A 299 -17.36 12.21 9.96
CA SER A 299 -17.35 12.16 11.42
C SER A 299 -15.92 12.10 12.00
N ALA A 300 -15.02 11.36 11.34
CA ALA A 300 -13.62 11.29 11.76
C ALA A 300 -12.89 12.62 11.49
N ILE A 301 -13.16 13.24 10.34
CA ILE A 301 -12.59 14.54 9.96
C ILE A 301 -13.10 15.63 10.93
N ASP A 302 -14.40 15.63 11.28
CA ASP A 302 -15.00 16.53 12.24
C ASP A 302 -14.34 16.43 13.61
N MET A 303 -13.99 15.23 14.06
CA MET A 303 -13.24 15.03 15.30
C MET A 303 -11.84 15.67 15.24
N LEU A 304 -11.13 15.52 14.12
CA LEU A 304 -9.82 16.16 13.90
C LEU A 304 -9.91 17.70 13.88
N GLU A 305 -10.98 18.25 13.31
CA GLU A 305 -11.10 19.70 13.08
C GLU A 305 -11.76 20.45 14.23
N ARG A 306 -12.62 19.79 15.02
CA ARG A 306 -13.49 20.47 15.98
C ARG A 306 -13.40 19.95 17.42
N CYS A 307 -12.81 18.76 17.65
CA CYS A 307 -12.67 18.25 19.00
C CYS A 307 -11.35 18.73 19.66
N PRO A 308 -11.39 19.64 20.66
CA PRO A 308 -10.16 20.20 21.25
C PRO A 308 -9.22 19.13 21.82
N GLY A 309 -9.76 18.10 22.50
CA GLY A 309 -8.96 17.01 23.06
C GLY A 309 -8.24 16.19 22.00
N VAL A 310 -8.84 16.02 20.81
CA VAL A 310 -8.20 15.34 19.66
C VAL A 310 -7.17 16.25 19.01
N GLN A 311 -7.51 17.51 18.74
CA GLN A 311 -6.60 18.46 18.08
C GLN A 311 -5.28 18.65 18.80
N VAL A 312 -5.31 18.77 20.14
CA VAL A 312 -4.11 19.02 20.98
C VAL A 312 -3.18 17.80 20.99
N HIS A 313 -3.73 16.60 20.93
CA HIS A 313 -2.98 15.35 21.12
C HIS A 313 -2.76 14.54 19.84
N THR A 314 -3.24 15.03 18.69
CA THR A 314 -3.11 14.36 17.38
C THR A 314 -2.26 15.19 16.41
N ILE A 315 -1.43 14.50 15.63
CA ILE A 315 -0.66 15.09 14.53
C ILE A 315 -1.07 14.39 13.23
N GLU A 316 -1.74 15.12 12.34
CA GLU A 316 -2.02 14.65 10.98
C GLU A 316 -0.82 14.93 10.07
N VAL A 317 -0.37 13.91 9.33
CA VAL A 317 0.81 13.95 8.47
C VAL A 317 0.52 13.37 7.10
N THR A 318 0.89 14.09 6.05
CA THR A 318 0.80 13.64 4.67
C THR A 318 2.13 13.86 3.94
N GLY A 319 2.45 12.96 3.00
CA GLY A 319 3.64 13.11 2.15
C GLY A 319 4.97 12.82 2.87
N LEU A 320 4.94 12.02 3.91
CA LEU A 320 6.13 11.48 4.56
C LEU A 320 6.81 10.48 3.62
N SER A 321 8.15 10.54 3.53
CA SER A 321 8.93 9.57 2.75
C SER A 321 8.89 8.19 3.40
N THR A 322 9.24 7.14 2.66
CA THR A 322 9.35 5.77 3.21
C THR A 322 10.35 5.70 4.34
N HIS A 323 11.53 6.31 4.18
CA HIS A 323 12.54 6.40 5.24
C HIS A 323 12.05 7.22 6.45
N GLY A 324 11.30 8.31 6.21
CA GLY A 324 10.67 9.11 7.27
C GLY A 324 9.62 8.32 8.03
N LEU A 325 8.78 7.53 7.34
CA LEU A 325 7.79 6.64 7.97
C LEU A 325 8.45 5.54 8.79
N ALA A 326 9.49 4.91 8.24
CA ALA A 326 10.26 3.88 8.95
C ALA A 326 10.93 4.44 10.21
N ALA A 327 11.49 5.65 10.15
CA ALA A 327 12.06 6.33 11.31
C ALA A 327 10.99 6.69 12.36
N LEU A 328 9.80 7.13 11.91
CA LEU A 328 8.65 7.34 12.80
C LEU A 328 8.25 6.04 13.50
N MET A 329 8.09 4.94 12.76
CA MET A 329 7.73 3.64 13.33
C MET A 329 8.75 3.19 14.37
N ARG A 330 10.05 3.29 14.09
CA ARG A 330 11.09 2.96 15.06
C ARG A 330 11.09 3.83 16.33
N SER A 331 10.48 5.00 16.27
CA SER A 331 10.41 5.96 17.39
C SER A 331 9.14 5.83 18.24
N CYS A 332 8.06 5.28 17.67
CA CYS A 332 6.76 5.21 18.31
C CYS A 332 6.64 4.13 19.39
N THR A 333 5.58 4.19 20.17
CA THR A 333 5.21 3.22 21.21
C THR A 333 4.57 1.97 20.61
N ALA A 334 3.61 2.14 19.70
CA ALA A 334 2.96 1.07 18.95
C ALA A 334 2.27 1.59 17.68
N LEU A 335 2.07 0.68 16.71
CA LEU A 335 1.13 0.86 15.61
C LEU A 335 -0.29 0.48 16.07
N LEU A 336 -1.27 1.27 15.67
CA LEU A 336 -2.70 0.97 15.86
C LEU A 336 -3.34 0.73 14.48
N MET A 337 -3.97 -0.44 14.29
CA MET A 337 -4.61 -0.82 13.03
C MET A 337 -6.04 -1.32 13.29
N PRO A 338 -7.00 -0.41 13.61
CA PRO A 338 -8.35 -0.77 14.02
C PRO A 338 -9.31 -1.06 12.87
N SER A 339 -8.80 -1.40 11.70
CA SER A 339 -9.56 -1.56 10.47
C SER A 339 -10.64 -2.63 10.58
N PHE A 340 -11.82 -2.37 10.01
CA PHE A 340 -12.90 -3.36 9.87
C PHE A 340 -12.57 -4.42 8.83
N THR A 341 -11.85 -4.06 7.78
CA THR A 341 -11.45 -4.97 6.70
C THR A 341 -10.22 -4.46 5.97
N GLU A 342 -9.40 -5.39 5.49
CA GLU A 342 -8.18 -5.12 4.71
C GLU A 342 -7.99 -6.18 3.62
N GLY A 343 -7.28 -5.81 2.55
CA GLY A 343 -6.78 -6.79 1.58
C GLY A 343 -5.51 -7.49 2.05
N TYR A 344 -4.63 -6.73 2.75
CA TYR A 344 -3.38 -7.28 3.31
C TYR A 344 -3.01 -6.65 4.66
N GLY A 345 -2.79 -5.35 4.73
CA GLY A 345 -2.36 -4.68 5.96
C GLY A 345 -0.85 -4.37 5.95
N ILE A 346 -0.32 -3.82 4.86
CA ILE A 346 1.10 -3.45 4.73
C ILE A 346 1.66 -2.74 5.98
N PRO A 347 0.98 -1.76 6.62
CA PRO A 347 1.52 -1.09 7.80
C PRO A 347 1.81 -2.03 8.98
N VAL A 348 1.10 -3.15 9.10
CA VAL A 348 1.30 -4.14 10.17
C VAL A 348 2.66 -4.82 10.02
N VAL A 349 2.99 -5.29 8.82
CA VAL A 349 4.28 -5.95 8.54
C VAL A 349 5.45 -4.94 8.50
N GLU A 350 5.21 -3.70 8.08
CA GLU A 350 6.20 -2.60 8.14
C GLU A 350 6.55 -2.24 9.60
N ALA A 351 5.54 -2.16 10.48
CA ALA A 351 5.74 -1.91 11.90
C ALA A 351 6.52 -3.05 12.56
N ALA A 352 6.13 -4.29 12.31
CA ALA A 352 6.82 -5.48 12.81
C ALA A 352 8.29 -5.53 12.35
N ALA A 353 8.56 -5.25 11.07
CA ALA A 353 9.90 -5.17 10.52
C ALA A 353 10.74 -4.07 11.20
N SER A 354 10.11 -2.96 11.60
CA SER A 354 10.74 -1.85 12.34
C SER A 354 10.94 -2.16 13.85
N GLY A 355 10.47 -3.30 14.33
CA GLY A 355 10.49 -3.67 15.75
C GLY A 355 9.45 -2.92 16.59
N LEU A 356 8.41 -2.37 15.98
CA LEU A 356 7.35 -1.61 16.64
C LEU A 356 6.21 -2.56 17.05
N PRO A 357 5.79 -2.60 18.34
CA PRO A 357 4.61 -3.32 18.79
C PRO A 357 3.36 -2.95 17.98
N VAL A 358 2.49 -3.93 17.76
CA VAL A 358 1.28 -3.78 16.93
C VAL A 358 0.04 -4.14 17.73
N ILE A 359 -0.95 -3.25 17.73
CA ILE A 359 -2.34 -3.59 18.05
C ILE A 359 -3.14 -3.56 16.75
N ALA A 360 -3.76 -4.68 16.39
CA ALA A 360 -4.52 -4.81 15.17
C ALA A 360 -5.93 -5.35 15.44
N SER A 361 -6.86 -5.05 14.55
CA SER A 361 -8.18 -5.68 14.58
C SER A 361 -8.08 -7.19 14.41
N ASP A 362 -8.93 -7.91 15.14
CA ASP A 362 -9.09 -9.35 15.02
C ASP A 362 -9.89 -9.69 13.77
N ILE A 363 -9.25 -9.59 12.61
CA ILE A 363 -9.80 -9.94 11.30
C ILE A 363 -8.92 -10.97 10.62
N ARG A 364 -9.49 -11.76 9.71
CA ARG A 364 -8.81 -12.92 9.10
C ARG A 364 -7.44 -12.57 8.52
N VAL A 365 -7.34 -11.51 7.74
CA VAL A 365 -6.08 -11.10 7.11
C VAL A 365 -5.03 -10.63 8.12
N HIS A 366 -5.44 -9.95 9.22
CA HIS A 366 -4.48 -9.58 10.26
C HIS A 366 -3.99 -10.81 11.03
N ARG A 367 -4.87 -11.79 11.27
CA ARG A 367 -4.45 -13.09 11.82
C ARG A 367 -3.46 -13.80 10.91
N GLU A 368 -3.70 -13.78 9.60
CA GLU A 368 -2.82 -14.41 8.62
C GLU A 368 -1.40 -13.83 8.65
N ILE A 369 -1.25 -12.50 8.74
CA ILE A 369 0.06 -11.83 8.59
C ILE A 369 0.74 -11.48 9.90
N ALA A 370 0.02 -11.52 11.03
CA ALA A 370 0.51 -10.99 12.30
C ALA A 370 0.28 -11.93 13.49
N ASP A 371 -0.16 -13.17 13.23
CA ASP A 371 -0.26 -14.19 14.29
C ASP A 371 1.11 -14.42 14.93
N GLY A 372 1.12 -14.50 16.27
CA GLY A 372 2.33 -14.63 17.05
C GLY A 372 2.98 -13.33 17.50
N PHE A 373 2.76 -12.17 16.86
CA PHE A 373 3.35 -10.91 17.33
C PHE A 373 2.40 -9.78 17.66
N ALA A 374 1.23 -9.68 17.00
CA ALA A 374 0.27 -8.61 17.26
C ALA A 374 -0.62 -8.89 18.48
N LEU A 375 -1.07 -7.82 19.13
CA LEU A 375 -2.18 -7.84 20.06
C LEU A 375 -3.47 -7.62 19.28
N PHE A 376 -4.36 -8.60 19.26
CA PHE A 376 -5.63 -8.50 18.54
C PHE A 376 -6.76 -7.97 19.42
N ARG A 377 -7.60 -7.12 18.85
CA ARG A 377 -8.83 -6.60 19.47
C ARG A 377 -9.95 -6.58 18.44
N ASP A 378 -11.17 -6.87 18.86
CA ASP A 378 -12.33 -6.65 18.01
C ASP A 378 -12.39 -5.17 17.60
N PRO A 379 -12.60 -4.83 16.32
CA PRO A 379 -12.67 -3.44 15.85
C PRO A 379 -13.81 -2.62 16.49
N LEU A 380 -14.77 -3.28 17.16
CA LEU A 380 -15.86 -2.64 17.91
C LEU A 380 -15.59 -2.56 19.42
N ASP A 381 -14.55 -3.23 19.94
CA ASP A 381 -14.25 -3.24 21.37
C ASP A 381 -13.48 -1.97 21.80
N GLY A 382 -14.18 -0.83 21.83
CA GLY A 382 -13.60 0.44 22.28
C GLY A 382 -12.91 0.38 23.65
N PRO A 383 -13.54 -0.21 24.70
CA PRO A 383 -12.91 -0.40 26.01
C PRO A 383 -11.62 -1.24 25.95
N GLY A 384 -11.59 -2.31 25.19
CA GLY A 384 -10.40 -3.15 25.04
C GLY A 384 -9.24 -2.44 24.31
N TRP A 385 -9.55 -1.64 23.28
CA TRP A 385 -8.57 -0.75 22.63
C TRP A 385 -8.03 0.30 23.60
N LEU A 386 -8.90 0.97 24.35
CA LEU A 386 -8.52 1.98 25.34
C LEU A 386 -7.58 1.37 26.40
N ALA A 387 -7.95 0.23 26.98
CA ALA A 387 -7.16 -0.44 28.00
C ALA A 387 -5.77 -0.85 27.48
N ALA A 388 -5.68 -1.35 26.24
CA ALA A 388 -4.41 -1.72 25.63
C ALA A 388 -3.53 -0.51 25.35
N ILE A 389 -4.08 0.61 24.88
CA ILE A 389 -3.37 1.87 24.67
C ILE A 389 -2.85 2.42 26.00
N GLU A 390 -3.66 2.45 27.04
CA GLU A 390 -3.24 2.89 28.39
C GLU A 390 -2.13 2.01 28.96
N ALA A 391 -2.24 0.67 28.80
CA ALA A 391 -1.22 -0.25 29.26
C ALA A 391 0.13 -0.02 28.57
N LEU A 392 0.12 0.19 27.24
CA LEU A 392 1.32 0.47 26.45
C LEU A 392 1.93 1.86 26.74
N ALA A 393 1.10 2.83 27.12
CA ALA A 393 1.55 4.19 27.41
C ALA A 393 2.24 4.33 28.79
N ARG A 394 2.09 3.35 29.68
CA ARG A 394 2.68 3.40 31.03
C ARG A 394 4.21 3.34 30.97
N PRO A 395 4.92 4.12 31.78
CA PRO A 395 6.36 3.91 31.99
C PRO A 395 6.63 2.47 32.47
N GLY A 396 7.62 1.79 31.90
CA GLY A 396 7.95 0.41 32.25
C GLY A 396 6.88 -0.62 31.87
N SER A 397 6.06 -0.36 30.86
CA SER A 397 4.97 -1.25 30.44
C SER A 397 5.44 -2.68 30.16
N GLU A 398 4.95 -3.63 30.94
CA GLU A 398 5.17 -5.06 30.75
C GLU A 398 4.59 -5.52 29.40
N LEU A 399 3.39 -5.05 29.02
CA LEU A 399 2.77 -5.36 27.75
C LEU A 399 3.64 -4.90 26.56
N ARG A 400 4.27 -3.71 26.67
CA ARG A 400 5.17 -3.23 25.63
C ARG A 400 6.41 -4.12 25.52
N THR A 401 6.97 -4.53 26.64
CA THR A 401 8.13 -5.43 26.68
C THR A 401 7.76 -6.80 26.09
N GLU A 402 6.62 -7.34 26.44
CA GLU A 402 6.10 -8.59 25.92
C GLU A 402 5.93 -8.52 24.39
N LEU A 403 5.22 -7.51 23.87
CA LEU A 403 4.98 -7.36 22.43
C LEU A 403 6.26 -7.09 21.65
N ALA A 404 7.22 -6.37 22.22
CA ALA A 404 8.54 -6.19 21.61
C ALA A 404 9.32 -7.51 21.56
N GLY A 405 9.25 -8.33 22.63
CA GLY A 405 9.84 -9.66 22.67
C GLY A 405 9.25 -10.61 21.62
N ARG A 406 7.95 -10.56 21.36
CA ARG A 406 7.31 -11.37 20.30
C ARG A 406 7.83 -11.02 18.88
N LEU A 407 8.39 -9.84 18.70
CA LEU A 407 9.01 -9.43 17.45
C LEU A 407 10.48 -9.89 17.32
N GLU A 408 11.10 -10.40 18.39
CA GLU A 408 12.44 -10.94 18.31
C GLU A 408 12.48 -12.12 17.34
N GLY A 409 13.41 -12.07 16.38
CA GLY A 409 13.50 -13.07 15.31
C GLY A 409 12.45 -12.97 14.20
N TYR A 410 11.53 -12.00 14.25
CA TYR A 410 10.60 -11.80 13.14
C TYR A 410 11.34 -11.46 11.84
N VAL A 411 11.08 -12.25 10.81
CA VAL A 411 11.59 -12.04 9.45
C VAL A 411 10.45 -11.53 8.59
N PRO A 412 10.49 -10.27 8.16
CA PRO A 412 9.44 -9.72 7.31
C PRO A 412 9.46 -10.40 5.93
N PRO A 413 8.30 -10.57 5.28
CA PRO A 413 8.26 -11.00 3.89
C PRO A 413 9.02 -10.01 3.01
N ASP A 414 9.79 -10.51 2.05
CA ASP A 414 10.46 -9.71 1.04
C ASP A 414 9.92 -10.02 -0.37
N TRP A 415 10.30 -9.22 -1.35
CA TRP A 415 9.86 -9.42 -2.72
C TRP A 415 10.44 -10.70 -3.34
N THR A 416 11.57 -11.18 -2.86
CA THR A 416 12.19 -12.46 -3.30
C THR A 416 11.29 -13.63 -2.91
N ALA A 417 10.87 -13.67 -1.64
CA ALA A 417 9.94 -14.67 -1.13
C ALA A 417 8.57 -14.59 -1.85
N HIS A 418 8.08 -13.36 -2.08
CA HIS A 418 6.85 -13.15 -2.84
C HIS A 418 6.94 -13.79 -4.25
N PHE A 419 7.99 -13.47 -5.02
CA PHE A 419 8.16 -14.02 -6.36
C PHE A 419 8.47 -15.52 -6.36
N ALA A 420 9.11 -16.03 -5.32
CA ALA A 420 9.28 -17.48 -5.15
C ALA A 420 7.94 -18.20 -4.94
N ALA A 421 7.00 -17.56 -4.21
CA ALA A 421 5.66 -18.13 -3.98
C ALA A 421 4.77 -18.12 -5.23
N VAL A 422 4.78 -17.03 -5.99
CA VAL A 422 3.90 -16.89 -7.19
C VAL A 422 4.51 -17.46 -8.47
N GLY A 423 5.84 -17.60 -8.53
CA GLY A 423 6.60 -18.04 -9.68
C GLY A 423 6.13 -19.38 -10.25
N PRO A 424 6.01 -20.45 -9.46
CA PRO A 424 5.57 -21.76 -9.94
C PRO A 424 4.23 -21.75 -10.69
N THR A 425 3.26 -20.94 -10.21
CA THR A 425 1.96 -20.78 -10.88
C THR A 425 2.11 -20.08 -12.23
N LEU A 426 2.97 -19.06 -12.33
CA LEU A 426 3.23 -18.36 -13.59
C LEU A 426 4.04 -19.23 -14.57
N ASP A 427 4.92 -20.07 -14.05
CA ASP A 427 5.76 -20.98 -14.84
C ASP A 427 4.96 -22.14 -15.46
N ALA A 428 3.84 -22.52 -14.83
CA ALA A 428 2.95 -23.58 -15.30
C ALA A 428 1.96 -23.14 -16.40
N LEU A 429 1.86 -21.85 -16.70
CA LEU A 429 0.97 -21.30 -17.75
C LEU A 429 1.54 -21.52 -19.14
#